data_000e0ff227efe1d046fc21de0cf2d9f9
#
_entry.id   000e0ff227efe1d046fc21de0cf2d9f9
#
_cell.length_a   1.000
_cell.length_b   1.000
_cell.length_c   1.000
_cell.angle_alpha   90.00
_cell.angle_beta   90.00
_cell.angle_gamma   90.00
#
_symmetry.space_group_name_H-M   'P 1'
#
loop_
_entity.id
_entity.type
_entity.pdbx_description
1 polymer ?
#
loop_
_entity_poly.entity_id
_entity_poly.type
_entity_poly.pdbx_seq_one_letter_code
_entity_poly.pdbx_strand_id
1 'polypeptide(L)'
;MAAISRECLQGLDFLHANDVIHRDVKSDNILLRTDGSVKLADFGLATQLSPEQSRRCSVTGTPWWMAPEVVTGQPYGPKVDIWSFGIVGIEMIEQEPPYLGESSGTATYLIATVGTPQLRQPKLLSALLRDFLSCCLQTEEEQRWSAKELLQHPFVTSAKPPFILAQVINSVKKMNNPNPKL
;
A
#
# COMPACT_ATOMS: atom_id res chain seq x y z
N MET A 1 2.66 7.50 9.79
CA MET A 1 1.87 6.55 8.98
C MET A 1 0.48 7.11 8.63
N ALA A 2 -0.44 7.41 9.56
CA ALA A 2 -1.82 7.80 9.24
C ALA A 2 -1.97 8.92 8.19
N ALA A 3 -1.12 9.95 8.23
CA ALA A 3 -1.17 11.03 7.24
C ALA A 3 -0.77 10.56 5.82
N ILE A 4 0.26 9.71 5.71
CA ILE A 4 0.65 9.09 4.42
C ILE A 4 -0.47 8.18 3.94
N SER A 5 -1.05 7.37 4.84
CA SER A 5 -2.15 6.47 4.51
C SER A 5 -3.35 7.22 3.95
N ARG A 6 -3.73 8.34 4.56
CA ARG A 6 -4.85 9.16 4.07
C ARG A 6 -4.62 9.67 2.66
N GLU A 7 -3.46 10.26 2.39
CA GLU A 7 -3.13 10.80 1.07
C GLU A 7 -3.06 9.70 -0.01
N CYS A 8 -2.44 8.55 0.29
CA CYS A 8 -2.40 7.42 -0.63
C CYS A 8 -3.80 6.85 -0.91
N LEU A 9 -4.61 6.69 0.13
CA LEU A 9 -5.97 6.16 -0.02
C LEU A 9 -6.87 7.11 -0.81
N GLN A 10 -6.71 8.43 -0.70
CA GLN A 10 -7.41 9.39 -1.55
C GLN A 10 -7.03 9.22 -3.02
N GLY A 11 -5.74 9.00 -3.31
CA GLY A 11 -5.28 8.69 -4.66
C GLY A 11 -5.85 7.37 -5.20
N LEU A 12 -5.84 6.32 -4.39
CA LEU A 12 -6.41 5.02 -4.77
C LEU A 12 -7.93 5.09 -4.96
N ASP A 13 -8.66 5.78 -4.08
CA ASP A 13 -10.10 5.97 -4.20
C ASP A 13 -10.45 6.69 -5.51
N PHE A 14 -9.69 7.73 -5.88
CA PHE A 14 -9.86 8.41 -7.15
C PHE A 14 -9.61 7.48 -8.35
N LEU A 15 -8.53 6.67 -8.34
CA LEU A 15 -8.24 5.72 -9.41
C LEU A 15 -9.35 4.68 -9.54
N HIS A 16 -9.74 4.07 -8.43
CA HIS A 16 -10.75 3.02 -8.38
C HIS A 16 -12.14 3.52 -8.79
N ALA A 17 -12.50 4.76 -8.40
CA ALA A 17 -13.74 5.40 -8.83
C ALA A 17 -13.77 5.71 -10.34
N ASN A 18 -12.62 5.74 -11.00
CA ASN A 18 -12.47 5.88 -12.45
C ASN A 18 -12.09 4.55 -13.13
N ASP A 19 -12.38 3.42 -12.49
CA ASP A 19 -12.13 2.07 -13.01
C ASP A 19 -10.67 1.78 -13.37
N VAL A 20 -9.71 2.42 -12.68
CA VAL A 20 -8.27 2.19 -12.87
C VAL A 20 -7.71 1.38 -11.71
N ILE A 21 -6.97 0.32 -12.04
CA ILE A 21 -6.14 -0.43 -11.08
C ILE A 21 -4.69 -0.05 -11.32
N HIS A 22 -3.96 0.32 -10.27
CA HIS A 22 -2.54 0.70 -10.36
C HIS A 22 -1.63 -0.51 -10.60
N ARG A 23 -1.83 -1.59 -9.87
CA ARG A 23 -1.16 -2.90 -9.94
C ARG A 23 0.32 -2.93 -9.51
N ASP A 24 0.92 -1.82 -9.15
CA ASP A 24 2.30 -1.76 -8.63
C ASP A 24 2.45 -0.76 -7.49
N VAL A 25 1.51 -0.82 -6.53
CA VAL A 25 1.59 -0.02 -5.30
C VAL A 25 2.69 -0.61 -4.41
N LYS A 26 3.74 0.19 -4.17
CA LYS A 26 4.87 -0.11 -3.28
C LYS A 26 5.51 1.19 -2.81
N SER A 27 6.39 1.15 -1.81
CA SER A 27 7.03 2.36 -1.28
C SER A 27 7.79 3.15 -2.34
N ASP A 28 8.49 2.47 -3.28
CA ASP A 28 9.22 3.10 -4.38
C ASP A 28 8.32 3.99 -5.26
N ASN A 29 7.04 3.66 -5.36
CA ASN A 29 6.06 4.36 -6.17
C ASN A 29 5.20 5.35 -5.35
N ILE A 30 5.57 5.62 -4.09
CA ILE A 30 4.93 6.62 -3.23
C ILE A 30 5.91 7.77 -3.02
N LEU A 31 5.66 8.88 -3.69
CA LEU A 31 6.54 10.05 -3.67
C LEU A 31 6.11 11.04 -2.59
N LEU A 32 7.04 11.34 -1.68
CA LEU A 32 6.87 12.34 -0.62
C LEU A 32 7.55 13.65 -1.04
N ARG A 33 6.79 14.74 -1.06
CA ARG A 33 7.31 16.08 -1.40
C ARG A 33 7.65 16.87 -0.14
N THR A 34 8.54 17.86 -0.28
CA THR A 34 8.96 18.74 0.82
C THR A 34 7.85 19.60 1.41
N ASP A 35 6.78 19.79 0.67
CA ASP A 35 5.55 20.47 1.15
C ASP A 35 4.63 19.55 1.95
N GLY A 36 5.00 18.25 2.09
CA GLY A 36 4.23 17.22 2.80
C GLY A 36 3.18 16.53 1.94
N SER A 37 3.06 16.87 0.67
CA SER A 37 2.16 16.16 -0.25
C SER A 37 2.70 14.78 -0.61
N VAL A 38 1.78 13.83 -0.83
CA VAL A 38 2.08 12.45 -1.20
C VAL A 38 1.44 12.16 -2.55
N LYS A 39 2.17 11.49 -3.43
CA LYS A 39 1.67 11.12 -4.76
C LYS A 39 2.01 9.67 -5.08
N LEU A 40 1.04 8.97 -5.68
CA LEU A 40 1.28 7.70 -6.37
C LEU A 40 1.95 7.98 -7.72
N ALA A 41 2.92 7.17 -8.07
CA ALA A 41 3.73 7.29 -9.29
C ALA A 41 3.86 5.94 -9.98
N ASP A 42 4.41 5.95 -11.20
CA ASP A 42 4.65 4.78 -12.04
C ASP A 42 3.37 4.00 -12.39
N PHE A 43 2.67 4.51 -13.39
CA PHE A 43 1.47 3.89 -13.95
C PHE A 43 1.78 2.91 -15.12
N GLY A 44 3.04 2.48 -15.26
CA GLY A 44 3.47 1.58 -16.34
C GLY A 44 2.77 0.23 -16.35
N LEU A 45 2.30 -0.23 -15.20
CA LEU A 45 1.52 -1.47 -15.05
C LEU A 45 0.01 -1.23 -14.85
N ALA A 46 -0.45 0.02 -14.81
CA ALA A 46 -1.86 0.32 -14.56
C ALA A 46 -2.77 -0.22 -15.69
N THR A 47 -4.00 -0.50 -15.35
CA THR A 47 -5.01 -0.96 -16.32
C THR A 47 -6.34 -0.29 -16.08
N GLN A 48 -7.02 0.05 -17.18
CA GLN A 48 -8.40 0.54 -17.18
C GLN A 48 -9.35 -0.66 -17.25
N LEU A 49 -10.32 -0.71 -16.36
CA LEU A 49 -11.44 -1.64 -16.47
C LEU A 49 -12.51 -1.11 -17.43
N SER A 50 -13.30 -2.00 -18.00
CA SER A 50 -14.47 -1.65 -18.82
C SER A 50 -15.67 -2.48 -18.38
N PRO A 51 -16.90 -2.11 -18.79
CA PRO A 51 -18.09 -2.90 -18.48
C PRO A 51 -17.99 -4.36 -18.93
N GLU A 52 -17.32 -4.61 -20.07
CA GLU A 52 -17.10 -5.94 -20.63
C GLU A 52 -15.96 -6.70 -19.94
N GLN A 53 -15.04 -5.96 -19.32
CA GLN A 53 -13.86 -6.47 -18.63
C GLN A 53 -13.69 -5.81 -17.26
N SER A 54 -14.63 -6.09 -16.36
CA SER A 54 -14.65 -5.55 -15.00
C SER A 54 -13.58 -6.17 -14.06
N ARG A 55 -12.92 -7.25 -14.50
CA ARG A 55 -11.86 -7.95 -13.75
C ARG A 55 -10.67 -8.28 -14.66
N ARG A 56 -9.51 -8.48 -14.04
CA ARG A 56 -8.26 -8.91 -14.70
C ARG A 56 -7.79 -10.25 -14.13
N CYS A 57 -6.99 -11.00 -14.93
CA CYS A 57 -6.39 -12.27 -14.49
C CYS A 57 -4.88 -12.31 -14.72
N SER A 58 -4.29 -11.24 -15.27
CA SER A 58 -2.85 -11.19 -15.53
C SER A 58 -2.04 -11.15 -14.24
N VAL A 59 -1.03 -12.01 -14.11
CA VAL A 59 -0.07 -11.95 -13.00
C VAL A 59 0.91 -10.81 -13.27
N THR A 60 0.66 -9.65 -12.67
CA THR A 60 1.39 -8.41 -12.95
C THR A 60 1.61 -7.62 -11.67
N GLY A 61 2.81 -7.08 -11.48
CA GLY A 61 3.21 -6.29 -10.32
C GLY A 61 4.58 -6.71 -9.77
N THR A 62 4.98 -6.14 -8.65
CA THR A 62 6.19 -6.51 -7.93
C THR A 62 5.85 -7.63 -6.92
N PRO A 63 6.47 -8.82 -7.00
CA PRO A 63 6.01 -10.04 -6.32
C PRO A 63 5.65 -9.89 -4.84
N TRP A 64 6.49 -9.26 -4.03
CA TRP A 64 6.32 -9.16 -2.57
C TRP A 64 5.12 -8.29 -2.15
N TRP A 65 4.61 -7.43 -3.04
CA TRP A 65 3.43 -6.57 -2.82
C TRP A 65 2.16 -7.10 -3.49
N MET A 66 2.23 -8.19 -4.29
CA MET A 66 1.06 -8.75 -4.98
C MET A 66 0.06 -9.37 -4.01
N ALA A 67 -1.23 -9.21 -4.31
CA ALA A 67 -2.32 -9.89 -3.60
C ALA A 67 -2.38 -11.39 -3.92
N PRO A 68 -2.93 -12.23 -3.01
CA PRO A 68 -3.06 -13.67 -3.24
C PRO A 68 -3.76 -14.04 -4.54
N GLU A 69 -4.85 -13.36 -4.89
CA GLU A 69 -5.60 -13.57 -6.12
C GLU A 69 -4.81 -13.21 -7.38
N VAL A 70 -3.86 -12.24 -7.28
CA VAL A 70 -2.96 -11.90 -8.40
C VAL A 70 -1.94 -13.01 -8.62
N VAL A 71 -1.24 -13.44 -7.57
CA VAL A 71 -0.19 -14.47 -7.71
C VAL A 71 -0.74 -15.82 -8.13
N THR A 72 -2.01 -16.10 -7.83
CA THR A 72 -2.70 -17.33 -8.27
C THR A 72 -3.37 -17.20 -9.64
N GLY A 73 -3.34 -16.02 -10.27
CA GLY A 73 -3.96 -15.79 -11.57
C GLY A 73 -5.49 -15.82 -11.57
N GLN A 74 -6.11 -15.64 -10.40
CA GLN A 74 -7.57 -15.55 -10.28
C GLN A 74 -8.09 -14.20 -10.80
N PRO A 75 -9.37 -14.10 -11.17
CA PRO A 75 -9.97 -12.83 -11.53
C PRO A 75 -9.93 -11.85 -10.35
N TYR A 76 -9.39 -10.64 -10.56
CA TYR A 76 -9.25 -9.62 -9.53
C TYR A 76 -9.72 -8.24 -9.98
N GLY A 77 -10.04 -7.40 -9.02
CA GLY A 77 -10.46 -6.02 -9.18
C GLY A 77 -9.56 -5.01 -8.45
N PRO A 78 -10.04 -3.76 -8.25
CA PRO A 78 -9.26 -2.68 -7.65
C PRO A 78 -8.70 -2.95 -6.25
N LYS A 79 -9.32 -3.84 -5.47
CA LYS A 79 -8.88 -4.14 -4.10
C LYS A 79 -7.51 -4.83 -4.01
N VAL A 80 -6.91 -5.26 -5.14
CA VAL A 80 -5.51 -5.72 -5.15
C VAL A 80 -4.54 -4.60 -4.78
N ASP A 81 -4.85 -3.35 -5.14
CA ASP A 81 -4.06 -2.19 -4.73
C ASP A 81 -4.13 -1.94 -3.22
N ILE A 82 -5.25 -2.30 -2.58
CA ILE A 82 -5.43 -2.20 -1.13
C ILE A 82 -4.55 -3.22 -0.40
N TRP A 83 -4.47 -4.45 -0.90
CA TRP A 83 -3.53 -5.42 -0.37
C TRP A 83 -2.10 -4.89 -0.45
N SER A 84 -1.67 -4.46 -1.64
CA SER A 84 -0.33 -3.90 -1.86
C SER A 84 -0.05 -2.72 -0.92
N PHE A 85 -1.04 -1.86 -0.70
CA PHE A 85 -0.94 -0.76 0.25
C PHE A 85 -0.83 -1.25 1.71
N GLY A 86 -1.50 -2.32 2.08
CA GLY A 86 -1.33 -3.00 3.37
C GLY A 86 0.11 -3.50 3.57
N ILE A 87 0.72 -4.05 2.51
CA ILE A 87 2.14 -4.46 2.53
C ILE A 87 3.07 -3.25 2.69
N VAL A 88 2.77 -2.11 2.03
CA VAL A 88 3.49 -0.84 2.30
C VAL A 88 3.34 -0.44 3.77
N GLY A 89 2.19 -0.68 4.39
CA GLY A 89 1.99 -0.46 5.82
C GLY A 89 2.94 -1.30 6.68
N ILE A 90 3.13 -2.58 6.35
CA ILE A 90 4.11 -3.45 7.02
C ILE A 90 5.53 -2.92 6.76
N GLU A 91 5.85 -2.55 5.54
CA GLU A 91 7.15 -1.99 5.15
C GLU A 91 7.48 -0.71 5.94
N MET A 92 6.51 0.18 6.20
CA MET A 92 6.70 1.34 7.06
C MET A 92 7.00 0.99 8.53
N ILE A 93 6.62 -0.20 8.99
CA ILE A 93 6.84 -0.68 10.37
C ILE A 93 8.13 -1.48 10.48
N GLU A 94 8.35 -2.40 9.55
CA GLU A 94 9.40 -3.42 9.61
C GLU A 94 10.60 -3.11 8.71
N GLN A 95 10.52 -1.99 7.94
CA GLN A 95 11.51 -1.47 6.99
C GLN A 95 11.69 -2.33 5.73
N GLU A 96 10.95 -3.40 5.60
CA GLU A 96 10.95 -4.29 4.44
C GLU A 96 9.56 -4.95 4.29
N PRO A 97 9.15 -5.34 3.07
CA PRO A 97 7.96 -6.14 2.89
C PRO A 97 8.19 -7.58 3.37
N PRO A 98 7.11 -8.32 3.68
CA PRO A 98 7.21 -9.75 3.99
C PRO A 98 7.93 -10.52 2.87
N TYR A 99 8.74 -11.51 3.26
CA TYR A 99 9.43 -12.43 2.34
C TYR A 99 10.48 -11.77 1.42
N LEU A 100 10.96 -10.54 1.70
CA LEU A 100 11.95 -9.85 0.85
C LEU A 100 13.25 -10.65 0.68
N GLY A 101 13.65 -11.44 1.69
CA GLY A 101 14.83 -12.32 1.64
C GLY A 101 14.66 -13.57 0.76
N GLU A 102 13.45 -13.85 0.31
CA GLU A 102 13.14 -15.02 -0.51
C GLU A 102 13.19 -14.69 -2.01
N SER A 103 13.37 -15.73 -2.84
CA SER A 103 13.19 -15.57 -4.29
C SER A 103 11.76 -15.14 -4.64
N SER A 104 11.57 -14.48 -5.78
CA SER A 104 10.23 -14.08 -6.24
C SER A 104 9.25 -15.27 -6.31
N GLY A 105 9.73 -16.44 -6.76
CA GLY A 105 8.92 -17.66 -6.82
C GLY A 105 8.53 -18.19 -5.42
N THR A 106 9.46 -18.17 -4.48
CA THR A 106 9.17 -18.56 -3.08
C THR A 106 8.21 -17.57 -2.42
N ALA A 107 8.43 -16.28 -2.63
CA ALA A 107 7.55 -15.22 -2.09
C ALA A 107 6.12 -15.37 -2.59
N THR A 108 5.91 -15.53 -3.91
CA THR A 108 4.57 -15.74 -4.49
C THR A 108 3.91 -17.03 -4.01
N TYR A 109 4.67 -18.11 -3.84
CA TYR A 109 4.15 -19.33 -3.24
C TYR A 109 3.68 -19.11 -1.79
N LEU A 110 4.46 -18.41 -0.98
CA LEU A 110 4.09 -18.10 0.41
C LEU A 110 2.85 -17.19 0.47
N ILE A 111 2.76 -16.17 -0.38
CA ILE A 111 1.58 -15.30 -0.48
C ILE A 111 0.33 -16.14 -0.81
N ALA A 112 0.45 -17.06 -1.77
CA ALA A 112 -0.67 -17.90 -2.20
C ALA A 112 -1.13 -18.91 -1.12
N THR A 113 -0.20 -19.42 -0.30
CA THR A 113 -0.48 -20.54 0.63
C THR A 113 -0.70 -20.08 2.08
N VAL A 114 0.00 -19.04 2.52
CA VAL A 114 -0.11 -18.49 3.88
C VAL A 114 -1.19 -17.41 3.97
N GLY A 115 -1.39 -16.64 2.89
CA GLY A 115 -2.31 -15.50 2.86
C GLY A 115 -1.77 -14.34 3.67
N THR A 116 -2.56 -13.82 4.62
CA THR A 116 -2.21 -12.66 5.43
C THR A 116 -0.88 -12.84 6.17
N PRO A 117 0.13 -11.98 5.91
CA PRO A 117 1.42 -12.11 6.57
C PRO A 117 1.34 -11.78 8.06
N GLN A 118 2.17 -12.43 8.86
CA GLN A 118 2.27 -12.16 10.28
C GLN A 118 3.27 -11.03 10.55
N LEU A 119 2.85 -10.07 11.39
CA LEU A 119 3.74 -9.01 11.89
C LEU A 119 4.76 -9.58 12.88
N ARG A 120 6.00 -9.13 12.83
CA ARG A 120 7.08 -9.59 13.73
C ARG A 120 6.80 -9.24 15.19
N GLN A 121 6.29 -8.05 15.47
CA GLN A 121 6.06 -7.53 16.81
C GLN A 121 4.69 -6.84 16.95
N PRO A 122 3.57 -7.55 16.77
CA PRO A 122 2.24 -6.94 16.73
C PRO A 122 1.84 -6.26 18.05
N LYS A 123 2.41 -6.70 19.18
CA LYS A 123 2.12 -6.12 20.52
C LYS A 123 2.64 -4.69 20.67
N LEU A 124 3.62 -4.26 19.87
CA LEU A 124 4.16 -2.90 19.90
C LEU A 124 3.29 -1.90 19.11
N LEU A 125 2.35 -2.40 18.32
CA LEU A 125 1.48 -1.56 17.49
C LEU A 125 0.20 -1.21 18.24
N SER A 126 -0.32 0.00 18.00
CA SER A 126 -1.64 0.38 18.53
C SER A 126 -2.73 -0.54 17.99
N ALA A 127 -3.82 -0.70 18.74
CA ALA A 127 -4.97 -1.48 18.32
C ALA A 127 -5.55 -0.96 17.00
N LEU A 128 -5.64 0.36 16.82
CA LEU A 128 -6.14 0.98 15.61
C LEU A 128 -5.27 0.69 14.38
N LEU A 129 -3.94 0.66 14.53
CA LEU A 129 -3.05 0.34 13.42
C LEU A 129 -3.15 -1.13 13.02
N ARG A 130 -3.23 -2.04 13.99
CA ARG A 130 -3.41 -3.48 13.72
C ARG A 130 -4.73 -3.74 13.01
N ASP A 131 -5.80 -3.10 13.46
CA ASP A 131 -7.12 -3.21 12.85
C ASP A 131 -7.13 -2.69 11.42
N PHE A 132 -6.54 -1.52 11.19
CA PHE A 132 -6.36 -0.97 9.85
C PHE A 132 -5.61 -1.92 8.90
N LEU A 133 -4.48 -2.48 9.34
CA LEU A 133 -3.73 -3.46 8.54
C LEU A 133 -4.54 -4.73 8.28
N SER A 134 -5.32 -5.19 9.26
CA SER A 134 -6.23 -6.32 9.09
C SER A 134 -7.29 -6.07 8.02
N CYS A 135 -7.86 -4.85 7.97
CA CYS A 135 -8.81 -4.46 6.92
C CYS A 135 -8.18 -4.44 5.51
N CYS A 136 -6.89 -4.08 5.41
CA CYS A 136 -6.15 -4.06 4.14
C CYS A 136 -5.74 -5.46 3.67
N LEU A 137 -5.40 -6.36 4.59
CA LEU A 137 -4.71 -7.63 4.33
C LEU A 137 -5.63 -8.85 4.51
N GLN A 138 -6.91 -8.71 4.18
CA GLN A 138 -7.81 -9.86 4.10
C GLN A 138 -7.46 -10.69 2.86
N THR A 139 -7.25 -12.00 3.06
CA THR A 139 -6.96 -12.93 1.95
C THR A 139 -8.11 -12.96 0.95
N GLU A 140 -9.34 -13.05 1.46
CA GLU A 140 -10.54 -12.97 0.63
C GLU A 140 -10.80 -11.53 0.19
N GLU A 141 -10.77 -11.28 -1.13
CA GLU A 141 -10.96 -9.94 -1.71
C GLU A 141 -12.27 -9.28 -1.26
N GLU A 142 -13.34 -10.06 -1.13
CA GLU A 142 -14.65 -9.57 -0.73
C GLU A 142 -14.66 -8.98 0.69
N GLN A 143 -13.88 -9.55 1.59
CA GLN A 143 -13.74 -9.10 2.99
C GLN A 143 -12.75 -7.94 3.13
N ARG A 144 -11.87 -7.73 2.14
CA ARG A 144 -10.91 -6.64 2.13
C ARG A 144 -11.63 -5.32 1.91
N TRP A 145 -11.31 -4.31 2.70
CA TRP A 145 -11.92 -2.98 2.59
C TRP A 145 -11.46 -2.26 1.31
N SER A 146 -12.36 -1.47 0.73
CA SER A 146 -12.04 -0.53 -0.36
C SER A 146 -11.30 0.69 0.16
N ALA A 147 -10.69 1.47 -0.73
CA ALA A 147 -10.05 2.74 -0.39
C ALA A 147 -11.05 3.69 0.28
N LYS A 148 -12.28 3.77 -0.23
CA LYS A 148 -13.36 4.60 0.31
C LYS A 148 -13.73 4.23 1.75
N GLU A 149 -13.83 2.94 2.06
CA GLU A 149 -14.10 2.45 3.42
C GLU A 149 -12.94 2.75 4.36
N LEU A 150 -11.69 2.50 3.92
CA LEU A 150 -10.48 2.76 4.70
C LEU A 150 -10.27 4.25 5.00
N LEU A 151 -10.73 5.16 4.14
CA LEU A 151 -10.71 6.60 4.41
C LEU A 151 -11.58 6.98 5.62
N GLN A 152 -12.57 6.17 5.99
CA GLN A 152 -13.41 6.35 7.19
C GLN A 152 -12.87 5.61 8.41
N HIS A 153 -11.80 4.82 8.26
CA HIS A 153 -11.22 4.05 9.36
C HIS A 153 -10.65 4.99 10.45
N PRO A 154 -10.88 4.73 11.76
CA PRO A 154 -10.41 5.59 12.86
C PRO A 154 -8.92 5.88 12.83
N PHE A 155 -8.07 4.94 12.40
CA PHE A 155 -6.64 5.16 12.21
C PHE A 155 -6.37 6.28 11.19
N VAL A 156 -7.10 6.30 10.08
CA VAL A 156 -6.92 7.28 8.99
C VAL A 156 -7.53 8.62 9.36
N THR A 157 -8.73 8.63 9.96
CA THR A 157 -9.39 9.87 10.38
C THR A 157 -8.66 10.58 11.51
N SER A 158 -7.84 9.86 12.31
CA SER A 158 -6.95 10.45 13.32
C SER A 158 -5.70 11.12 12.73
N ALA A 159 -5.51 11.08 11.41
CA ALA A 159 -4.33 11.62 10.75
C ALA A 159 -4.17 13.12 10.98
N LYS A 160 -2.96 13.50 11.37
CA LYS A 160 -2.59 14.92 11.48
C LYS A 160 -2.51 15.57 10.08
N PRO A 161 -2.64 16.90 9.99
CA PRO A 161 -2.54 17.60 8.72
C PRO A 161 -1.23 17.33 7.97
N PRO A 162 -1.21 17.38 6.60
CA PRO A 162 -0.05 17.06 5.77
C PRO A 162 1.20 17.89 6.06
N PHE A 163 1.05 19.16 6.57
CA PHE A 163 2.21 20.00 6.89
C PHE A 163 3.15 19.38 7.94
N ILE A 164 2.65 18.46 8.78
CA ILE A 164 3.49 17.72 9.73
C ILE A 164 4.44 16.76 9.00
N LEU A 165 3.98 16.17 7.88
CA LEU A 165 4.87 15.40 7.01
C LEU A 165 6.00 16.28 6.45
N ALA A 166 5.70 17.50 6.03
CA ALA A 166 6.72 18.46 5.56
C ALA A 166 7.82 18.67 6.60
N GLN A 167 7.45 18.83 7.87
CA GLN A 167 8.43 19.00 8.96
C GLN A 167 9.33 17.75 9.10
N VAL A 168 8.75 16.55 9.08
CA VAL A 168 9.50 15.29 9.19
C VAL A 168 10.43 15.12 7.99
N ILE A 169 9.92 15.30 6.76
CA ILE A 169 10.69 15.16 5.52
C ILE A 169 11.88 16.12 5.51
N ASN A 170 11.66 17.39 5.88
CA ASN A 170 12.71 18.39 5.91
C ASN A 170 13.75 18.09 7.00
N SER A 171 13.35 17.52 8.14
CA SER A 171 14.28 17.08 9.18
C SER A 171 15.17 15.94 8.69
N VAL A 172 14.61 14.93 8.06
CA VAL A 172 15.36 13.79 7.48
C VAL A 172 16.32 14.26 6.40
N LYS A 173 15.89 15.18 5.50
CA LYS A 173 16.79 15.75 4.48
C LYS A 173 17.98 16.50 5.08
N LYS A 174 17.77 17.25 6.16
CA LYS A 174 18.86 17.94 6.87
C LYS A 174 19.84 16.96 7.52
N MET A 175 19.36 15.85 8.04
CA MET A 175 20.21 14.80 8.64
C MET A 175 21.07 14.11 7.57
N ASN A 176 20.51 13.85 6.38
CA ASN A 176 21.20 13.18 5.28
C ASN A 176 22.12 14.11 4.47
N ASN A 177 21.95 15.45 4.59
CA ASN A 177 22.81 16.47 3.98
C ASN A 177 23.25 17.50 5.02
N PRO A 178 24.21 17.14 5.91
CA PRO A 178 24.63 18.02 7.01
C PRO A 178 25.41 19.26 6.58
N ASN A 179 25.76 19.42 5.28
CA ASN A 179 26.44 20.60 4.74
C ASN A 179 25.69 21.15 3.52
N PRO A 180 24.70 22.05 3.69
CA PRO A 180 24.36 22.92 2.58
C PRO A 180 25.58 23.84 2.35
N LYS A 181 26.29 23.65 1.23
CA LYS A 181 27.31 24.63 0.82
C LYS A 181 26.68 26.02 0.86
N LEU A 182 27.29 26.90 1.67
CA LEU A 182 27.12 28.35 1.63
C LEU A 182 27.43 28.86 0.21
#